data_475aa15551e0156e7eb3451da544c6c2
#
_entry.id   475aa15551e0156e7eb3451da544c6c2
#
_cell.length_a   1.000
_cell.length_b   1.000
_cell.length_c   1.000
_cell.angle_alpha   90.00
_cell.angle_beta   90.00
_cell.angle_gamma   90.00
#
_symmetry.space_group_name_H-M   'P 1'
#
loop_
_entity.id
_entity.type
_entity.pdbx_description
1 polymer ?
#
loop_
_entity_poly.entity_id
_entity_poly.type
_entity_poly.pdbx_seq_one_letter_code
_entity_poly.pdbx_strand_id
1 'polypeptide(L)'
;MAKKGNSMAQQKEVFLGKHPLDPLMENLVSAYVQRYRHAAVGSLTEGIVHNLNGALQILSMQTELLQGSLMRQGEVDIPSVYQKAGQCFEQIQKMKTILEGLVQKGIHDDLEEPQRIHLNELLEEELSLLKHNLFVKHQIVVRKDFAPRLPPLHGYYIDFSLGVSNLIRNSVEAMEESPQKELTLTTEKQGHQINVQIRDTGCGLSEEAQAHLFRPFFTTKGRNHFGLGLFISGRILVPYGASFRYHFQNGETTFWINLPV
;
A
#
# COMPACT_ATOMS: atom_id res chain seq x y z
N MET A 1 -28.72 37.81 13.24
CA MET A 1 -28.29 37.44 11.91
C MET A 1 -26.77 37.30 11.91
N ALA A 2 -26.26 36.11 12.17
CA ALA A 2 -24.81 35.82 12.15
C ALA A 2 -24.50 35.08 10.85
N LYS A 3 -23.69 35.72 10.01
CA LYS A 3 -23.17 35.13 8.76
C LYS A 3 -22.27 33.96 9.12
N LYS A 4 -22.69 32.73 8.81
CA LYS A 4 -21.82 31.58 8.74
C LYS A 4 -20.82 31.81 7.58
N GLY A 5 -19.60 32.20 7.92
CA GLY A 5 -18.48 32.22 6.99
C GLY A 5 -18.15 30.77 6.62
N ASN A 6 -18.50 30.41 5.41
CA ASN A 6 -18.10 29.15 4.78
C ASN A 6 -16.62 29.29 4.39
N SER A 7 -15.72 28.91 5.31
CA SER A 7 -14.29 28.78 4.99
C SER A 7 -14.14 27.56 4.10
N MET A 8 -14.25 27.75 2.79
CA MET A 8 -13.71 26.81 1.82
C MET A 8 -12.19 26.76 2.05
N ALA A 9 -11.73 25.81 2.84
CA ALA A 9 -10.32 25.49 2.97
C ALA A 9 -9.75 25.26 1.56
N GLN A 10 -8.77 26.05 1.17
CA GLN A 10 -8.14 26.01 -0.14
C GLN A 10 -7.49 24.62 -0.33
N GLN A 11 -8.19 23.74 -1.03
CA GLN A 11 -7.60 22.51 -1.56
C GLN A 11 -6.54 22.94 -2.59
N LYS A 12 -5.27 22.74 -2.29
CA LYS A 12 -4.20 22.99 -3.25
C LYS A 12 -4.19 21.83 -4.24
N GLU A 13 -4.55 22.10 -5.49
CA GLU A 13 -4.24 21.21 -6.59
C GLU A 13 -2.71 21.13 -6.72
N VAL A 14 -2.18 19.95 -6.54
CA VAL A 14 -0.77 19.70 -6.81
C VAL A 14 -0.66 19.32 -8.28
N PHE A 15 -0.39 20.31 -9.11
CA PHE A 15 -0.03 20.05 -10.49
C PHE A 15 1.34 19.37 -10.49
N LEU A 16 1.40 18.14 -11.00
CA LEU A 16 2.65 17.59 -11.49
C LEU A 16 3.21 18.57 -12.51
N GLY A 17 4.15 19.40 -12.03
CA GLY A 17 4.73 20.44 -12.86
C GLY A 17 5.23 19.83 -14.15
N LYS A 18 4.72 20.28 -15.28
CA LYS A 18 5.30 20.10 -16.61
C LYS A 18 6.63 20.89 -16.69
N HIS A 19 7.54 20.64 -15.73
CA HIS A 19 8.92 21.01 -15.97
C HIS A 19 9.45 19.96 -16.95
N PRO A 20 9.76 20.33 -18.19
CA PRO A 20 10.45 19.43 -19.10
C PRO A 20 11.76 19.06 -18.40
N LEU A 21 11.89 17.79 -18.07
CA LEU A 21 13.17 17.27 -17.64
C LEU A 21 14.11 17.34 -18.84
N ASP A 22 15.38 17.61 -18.59
CA ASP A 22 16.42 17.41 -19.58
C ASP A 22 16.26 15.99 -20.20
N PRO A 23 16.38 15.81 -21.53
CA PRO A 23 16.23 14.51 -22.18
C PRO A 23 17.05 13.38 -21.56
N LEU A 24 18.26 13.69 -21.04
CA LEU A 24 19.07 12.74 -20.33
C LEU A 24 18.40 12.30 -19.01
N MET A 25 17.85 13.25 -18.26
CA MET A 25 17.14 13.00 -17.02
C MET A 25 15.84 12.23 -17.29
N GLU A 26 15.16 12.51 -18.39
CA GLU A 26 13.94 11.80 -18.78
C GLU A 26 14.21 10.33 -19.10
N ASN A 27 15.30 10.05 -19.81
CA ASN A 27 15.76 8.68 -20.08
C ASN A 27 16.17 7.95 -18.80
N LEU A 28 16.89 8.61 -17.88
CA LEU A 28 17.28 8.06 -16.58
C LEU A 28 16.05 7.75 -15.72
N VAL A 29 15.09 8.66 -15.68
CA VAL A 29 13.84 8.47 -14.94
C VAL A 29 13.02 7.33 -15.54
N SER A 30 12.91 7.26 -16.87
CA SER A 30 12.20 6.16 -17.53
C SER A 30 12.84 4.81 -17.23
N ALA A 31 14.16 4.71 -17.35
CA ALA A 31 14.91 3.50 -17.00
C ALA A 31 14.76 3.15 -15.51
N TYR A 32 14.73 4.16 -14.62
CA TYR A 32 14.51 3.96 -13.19
C TYR A 32 13.10 3.45 -12.90
N VAL A 33 12.05 4.03 -13.52
CA VAL A 33 10.66 3.59 -13.38
C VAL A 33 10.49 2.14 -13.85
N GLN A 34 11.08 1.78 -15.00
CA GLN A 34 11.07 0.40 -15.48
C GLN A 34 11.78 -0.54 -14.49
N ARG A 35 12.98 -0.15 -14.05
CA ARG A 35 13.72 -0.95 -13.06
C ARG A 35 12.99 -1.05 -11.73
N TYR A 36 12.28 0.01 -11.33
CA TYR A 36 11.45 0.02 -10.13
C TYR A 36 10.25 -0.93 -10.26
N ARG A 37 9.59 -0.99 -11.43
CA ARG A 37 8.53 -1.98 -11.70
C ARG A 37 9.06 -3.40 -11.49
N HIS A 38 10.20 -3.73 -12.09
CA HIS A 38 10.84 -5.04 -11.91
C HIS A 38 11.29 -5.29 -10.46
N ALA A 39 11.88 -4.29 -9.80
CA ALA A 39 12.34 -4.41 -8.42
C ALA A 39 11.17 -4.50 -7.42
N ALA A 40 10.06 -3.84 -7.69
CA ALA A 40 8.87 -3.93 -6.83
C ALA A 40 8.28 -5.34 -6.83
N VAL A 41 8.28 -6.01 -7.98
CA VAL A 41 7.95 -7.44 -8.09
C VAL A 41 8.96 -8.27 -7.27
N GLY A 42 10.27 -8.00 -7.41
CA GLY A 42 11.33 -8.67 -6.64
C GLY A 42 11.22 -8.42 -5.13
N SER A 43 10.98 -7.20 -4.69
CA SER A 43 10.85 -6.86 -3.26
C SER A 43 9.59 -7.44 -2.62
N LEU A 44 8.50 -7.56 -3.37
CA LEU A 44 7.31 -8.29 -2.95
C LEU A 44 7.63 -9.77 -2.74
N THR A 45 8.37 -10.38 -3.68
CA THR A 45 8.82 -11.78 -3.58
C THR A 45 9.72 -11.96 -2.35
N GLU A 46 10.66 -11.06 -2.09
CA GLU A 46 11.54 -11.11 -0.92
C GLU A 46 10.78 -10.98 0.40
N GLY A 47 9.85 -10.04 0.50
CA GLY A 47 8.98 -9.89 1.67
C GLY A 47 8.08 -11.11 1.91
N ILE A 48 7.58 -11.71 0.83
CA ILE A 48 6.77 -12.93 0.88
C ILE A 48 7.62 -14.13 1.31
N VAL A 49 8.81 -14.30 0.75
CA VAL A 49 9.77 -15.36 1.14
C VAL A 49 10.16 -15.21 2.61
N HIS A 50 10.42 -14.00 3.08
CA HIS A 50 10.68 -13.73 4.49
C HIS A 50 9.51 -14.15 5.40
N ASN A 51 8.28 -13.80 5.01
CA ASN A 51 7.08 -14.15 5.77
C ASN A 51 6.78 -15.66 5.74
N LEU A 52 7.01 -16.31 4.59
CA LEU A 52 6.93 -17.77 4.46
C LEU A 52 7.95 -18.47 5.36
N ASN A 53 9.20 -18.00 5.36
CA ASN A 53 10.26 -18.55 6.22
C ASN A 53 9.92 -18.39 7.70
N GLY A 54 9.36 -17.23 8.12
CA GLY A 54 8.88 -17.03 9.49
C GLY A 54 7.78 -18.00 9.87
N ALA A 55 6.78 -18.21 9.00
CA ALA A 55 5.70 -19.17 9.23
C ALA A 55 6.22 -20.62 9.29
N LEU A 56 7.18 -20.99 8.42
CA LEU A 56 7.85 -22.29 8.42
C LEU A 56 8.63 -22.54 9.70
N GLN A 57 9.38 -21.57 10.21
CA GLN A 57 10.12 -21.70 11.47
C GLN A 57 9.18 -21.94 12.65
N ILE A 58 8.06 -21.20 12.73
CA ILE A 58 7.06 -21.41 13.78
C ILE A 58 6.43 -22.81 13.64
N LEU A 59 6.11 -23.23 12.42
CA LEU A 59 5.55 -24.56 12.16
C LEU A 59 6.52 -25.66 12.57
N SER A 60 7.82 -25.56 12.23
CA SER A 60 8.86 -26.50 12.62
C SER A 60 8.98 -26.59 14.15
N MET A 61 9.05 -25.45 14.83
CA MET A 61 9.12 -25.42 16.29
C MET A 61 7.89 -26.07 16.95
N GLN A 62 6.68 -25.78 16.45
CA GLN A 62 5.45 -26.39 17.00
C GLN A 62 5.39 -27.88 16.75
N THR A 63 5.86 -28.38 15.58
CA THR A 63 5.95 -29.82 15.30
C THR A 63 6.97 -30.53 16.18
N GLU A 64 8.13 -29.93 16.45
CA GLU A 64 9.12 -30.45 17.37
C GLU A 64 8.58 -30.55 18.80
N LEU A 65 7.88 -29.51 19.27
CA LEU A 65 7.22 -29.51 20.58
C LEU A 65 6.11 -30.57 20.67
N LEU A 66 5.38 -30.80 19.58
CA LEU A 66 4.35 -31.81 19.48
C LEU A 66 4.96 -33.21 19.53
N GLN A 67 6.03 -33.49 18.77
CA GLN A 67 6.78 -34.73 18.82
C GLN A 67 7.35 -34.99 20.21
N GLY A 68 7.98 -33.98 20.84
CA GLY A 68 8.51 -34.07 22.18
C GLY A 68 7.43 -34.36 23.23
N SER A 69 6.20 -33.87 23.04
CA SER A 69 5.07 -34.17 23.93
C SER A 69 4.56 -35.60 23.78
N LEU A 70 4.65 -36.17 22.57
CA LEU A 70 4.22 -37.54 22.28
C LEU A 70 5.28 -38.61 22.67
N MET A 71 6.57 -38.21 22.67
CA MET A 71 7.67 -39.12 22.98
C MET A 71 8.00 -39.25 24.50
N ARG A 72 7.44 -38.38 25.34
CA ARG A 72 7.65 -38.43 26.79
C ARG A 72 6.97 -39.68 27.36
N GLN A 73 7.72 -40.49 28.16
CA GLN A 73 7.14 -41.58 28.93
C GLN A 73 6.26 -40.98 30.04
N GLY A 74 4.94 -41.07 29.88
CA GLY A 74 3.95 -40.54 30.82
C GLY A 74 2.58 -40.40 30.17
N GLU A 75 1.61 -39.91 30.91
CA GLU A 75 0.28 -39.58 30.36
C GLU A 75 0.42 -38.43 29.33
N VAL A 76 -0.06 -38.65 28.10
CA VAL A 76 -0.06 -37.64 27.05
C VAL A 76 -1.13 -36.62 27.38
N ASP A 77 -0.75 -35.37 27.57
CA ASP A 77 -1.69 -34.22 27.70
C ASP A 77 -2.36 -33.94 26.36
N ILE A 78 -3.47 -34.64 26.11
CA ILE A 78 -4.27 -34.53 24.88
C ILE A 78 -4.69 -33.11 24.61
N PRO A 79 -5.19 -32.28 25.56
CA PRO A 79 -5.50 -30.88 25.34
C PRO A 79 -4.32 -30.05 24.77
N SER A 80 -3.11 -30.22 25.33
CA SER A 80 -1.90 -29.57 24.85
C SER A 80 -1.52 -29.99 23.42
N VAL A 81 -1.68 -31.27 23.09
CA VAL A 81 -1.46 -31.79 21.73
C VAL A 81 -2.44 -31.16 20.74
N TYR A 82 -3.73 -31.10 21.07
CA TYR A 82 -4.74 -30.44 20.23
C TYR A 82 -4.44 -28.97 20.04
N GLN A 83 -4.04 -28.23 21.07
CA GLN A 83 -3.69 -26.83 20.98
C GLN A 83 -2.50 -26.60 20.01
N LYS A 84 -1.43 -27.41 20.14
CA LYS A 84 -0.25 -27.31 19.25
C LYS A 84 -0.57 -27.69 17.81
N ALA A 85 -1.39 -28.70 17.59
CA ALA A 85 -1.86 -29.09 16.28
C ALA A 85 -2.71 -27.96 15.63
N GLY A 86 -3.57 -27.31 16.41
CA GLY A 86 -4.31 -26.10 15.98
C GLY A 86 -3.39 -24.97 15.54
N GLN A 87 -2.34 -24.69 16.31
CA GLN A 87 -1.34 -23.68 15.96
C GLN A 87 -0.58 -24.02 14.67
N CYS A 88 -0.24 -25.31 14.46
CA CYS A 88 0.34 -25.76 13.19
C CYS A 88 -0.61 -25.52 12.02
N PHE A 89 -1.89 -25.85 12.18
CA PHE A 89 -2.89 -25.62 11.15
C PHE A 89 -3.06 -24.12 10.80
N GLU A 90 -3.08 -23.24 11.81
CA GLU A 90 -3.10 -21.79 11.60
C GLU A 90 -1.90 -21.29 10.77
N GLN A 91 -0.69 -21.80 11.04
CA GLN A 91 0.49 -21.42 10.25
C GLN A 91 0.37 -21.90 8.80
N ILE A 92 -0.14 -23.11 8.57
CA ILE A 92 -0.41 -23.62 7.22
C ILE A 92 -1.41 -22.74 6.47
N GLN A 93 -2.50 -22.31 7.12
CA GLN A 93 -3.48 -21.41 6.53
C GLN A 93 -2.87 -20.03 6.17
N LYS A 94 -2.02 -19.48 7.04
CA LYS A 94 -1.27 -18.25 6.75
C LYS A 94 -0.38 -18.41 5.53
N MET A 95 0.37 -19.51 5.44
CA MET A 95 1.22 -19.78 4.28
C MET A 95 0.40 -19.91 3.00
N LYS A 96 -0.75 -20.58 3.06
CA LYS A 96 -1.68 -20.70 1.94
C LYS A 96 -2.14 -19.32 1.45
N THR A 97 -2.57 -18.45 2.36
CA THR A 97 -3.01 -17.07 2.01
C THR A 97 -1.88 -16.25 1.39
N ILE A 98 -0.64 -16.37 1.90
CA ILE A 98 0.53 -15.70 1.34
C ILE A 98 0.79 -16.20 -0.08
N LEU A 99 0.73 -17.52 -0.32
CA LEU A 99 0.93 -18.12 -1.64
C LEU A 99 -0.18 -17.75 -2.62
N GLU A 100 -1.44 -17.72 -2.18
CA GLU A 100 -2.57 -17.28 -2.99
C GLU A 100 -2.40 -15.83 -3.44
N GLY A 101 -1.96 -14.93 -2.54
CA GLY A 101 -1.63 -13.55 -2.87
C GLY A 101 -0.48 -13.42 -3.88
N LEU A 102 0.54 -14.30 -3.81
CA LEU A 102 1.62 -14.39 -4.79
C LEU A 102 1.13 -14.81 -6.17
N VAL A 103 0.34 -15.89 -6.21
CA VAL A 103 -0.21 -16.43 -7.47
C VAL A 103 -1.10 -15.38 -8.13
N GLN A 104 -1.93 -14.68 -7.34
CA GLN A 104 -2.83 -13.66 -7.86
C GLN A 104 -2.05 -12.45 -8.42
N LYS A 105 -1.00 -11.98 -7.74
CA LYS A 105 -0.12 -10.93 -8.29
C LYS A 105 0.70 -11.42 -9.48
N GLY A 106 1.25 -12.63 -9.43
CA GLY A 106 1.99 -13.22 -10.57
C GLY A 106 1.14 -13.35 -11.83
N ILE A 107 -0.16 -13.66 -11.68
CA ILE A 107 -1.09 -13.71 -12.83
C ILE A 107 -1.30 -12.31 -13.43
N HIS A 108 -1.33 -11.26 -12.60
CA HIS A 108 -1.48 -9.88 -13.09
C HIS A 108 -0.16 -9.33 -13.68
N ASP A 109 0.99 -9.75 -13.15
CA ASP A 109 2.31 -9.28 -13.61
C ASP A 109 2.75 -9.90 -14.94
N ASP A 110 2.23 -11.09 -15.30
CA ASP A 110 2.51 -11.78 -16.57
C ASP A 110 1.73 -11.20 -17.76
N LEU A 111 0.84 -10.23 -17.53
CA LEU A 111 0.08 -9.62 -18.61
C LEU A 111 0.86 -8.41 -19.18
N GLU A 112 1.57 -8.65 -20.27
CA GLU A 112 2.21 -7.62 -21.08
C GLU A 112 1.22 -6.68 -21.78
N GLU A 113 -0.09 -6.94 -21.62
CA GLU A 113 -1.17 -6.17 -22.23
C GLU A 113 -2.01 -5.40 -21.22
N PRO A 114 -2.53 -4.22 -21.61
CA PRO A 114 -3.47 -3.47 -20.78
C PRO A 114 -4.75 -4.30 -20.51
N GLN A 115 -5.21 -4.30 -19.28
CA GLN A 115 -6.37 -5.07 -18.84
C GLN A 115 -7.42 -4.20 -18.15
N ARG A 116 -8.58 -4.79 -17.87
CA ARG A 116 -9.61 -4.16 -17.04
C ARG A 116 -9.23 -4.28 -15.58
N ILE A 117 -9.18 -3.14 -14.88
CA ILE A 117 -8.75 -3.05 -13.49
C ILE A 117 -9.93 -2.64 -12.63
N HIS A 118 -10.30 -3.49 -11.69
CA HIS A 118 -11.30 -3.23 -10.67
C HIS A 118 -10.62 -2.58 -9.47
N LEU A 119 -10.72 -1.26 -9.38
CA LEU A 119 -9.94 -0.45 -8.44
C LEU A 119 -10.17 -0.83 -6.97
N ASN A 120 -11.41 -1.18 -6.58
CA ASN A 120 -11.68 -1.62 -5.22
C ASN A 120 -10.98 -2.95 -4.89
N GLU A 121 -10.92 -3.87 -5.85
CA GLU A 121 -10.23 -5.16 -5.68
C GLU A 121 -8.72 -4.93 -5.51
N LEU A 122 -8.12 -4.08 -6.35
CA LEU A 122 -6.73 -3.69 -6.25
C LEU A 122 -6.43 -3.06 -4.88
N LEU A 123 -7.27 -2.15 -4.38
CA LEU A 123 -7.09 -1.54 -3.07
C LEU A 123 -7.19 -2.56 -1.93
N GLU A 124 -8.10 -3.53 -2.03
CA GLU A 124 -8.19 -4.62 -1.05
C GLU A 124 -6.94 -5.50 -1.04
N GLU A 125 -6.39 -5.80 -2.21
CA GLU A 125 -5.14 -6.57 -2.34
C GLU A 125 -3.97 -5.82 -1.70
N GLU A 126 -3.81 -4.51 -1.99
CA GLU A 126 -2.75 -3.69 -1.39
C GLU A 126 -2.88 -3.62 0.14
N LEU A 127 -4.09 -3.45 0.65
CA LEU A 127 -4.35 -3.46 2.09
C LEU A 127 -4.09 -4.83 2.72
N SER A 128 -4.39 -5.92 2.01
CA SER A 128 -4.12 -7.28 2.48
C SER A 128 -2.62 -7.52 2.63
N LEU A 129 -1.82 -7.05 1.68
CA LEU A 129 -0.36 -7.13 1.77
C LEU A 129 0.21 -6.33 2.95
N LEU A 130 -0.34 -5.15 3.20
CA LEU A 130 0.07 -4.33 4.34
C LEU A 130 -0.22 -4.97 5.70
N LYS A 131 -1.24 -5.82 5.81
CA LYS A 131 -1.53 -6.55 7.06
C LYS A 131 -0.40 -7.50 7.49
N HIS A 132 0.52 -7.87 6.59
CA HIS A 132 1.73 -8.62 6.95
C HIS A 132 2.78 -7.77 7.66
N ASN A 133 2.72 -6.43 7.57
CA ASN A 133 3.53 -5.54 8.36
C ASN A 133 3.00 -5.50 9.80
N LEU A 134 3.84 -5.87 10.78
CA LEU A 134 3.47 -5.95 12.20
C LEU A 134 3.01 -4.60 12.77
N PHE A 135 3.61 -3.50 12.32
CA PHE A 135 3.20 -2.16 12.72
C PHE A 135 1.77 -1.86 12.26
N VAL A 136 1.46 -2.11 10.98
CA VAL A 136 0.11 -1.91 10.43
C VAL A 136 -0.89 -2.81 11.16
N LYS A 137 -0.55 -4.08 11.32
CA LYS A 137 -1.43 -5.08 11.93
C LYS A 137 -1.82 -4.76 13.37
N HIS A 138 -0.89 -4.23 14.17
CA HIS A 138 -1.08 -4.06 15.62
C HIS A 138 -1.33 -2.62 16.06
N GLN A 139 -0.98 -1.64 15.26
CA GLN A 139 -1.04 -0.24 15.67
C GLN A 139 -1.92 0.65 14.80
N ILE A 140 -2.22 0.28 13.55
CA ILE A 140 -3.02 1.11 12.64
C ILE A 140 -4.45 0.60 12.55
N VAL A 141 -5.41 1.49 12.78
CA VAL A 141 -6.83 1.22 12.49
C VAL A 141 -7.07 1.52 11.02
N VAL A 142 -7.39 0.50 10.23
CA VAL A 142 -7.69 0.65 8.81
C VAL A 142 -9.20 0.70 8.59
N ARG A 143 -9.69 1.78 7.98
CA ARG A 143 -11.09 1.96 7.58
C ARG A 143 -11.22 1.97 6.06
N LYS A 144 -12.32 1.43 5.55
CA LYS A 144 -12.63 1.36 4.12
C LYS A 144 -14.04 1.86 3.88
N ASP A 145 -14.19 2.75 2.91
CA ASP A 145 -15.47 3.27 2.44
C ASP A 145 -15.44 3.28 0.91
N PHE A 146 -15.68 2.10 0.32
CA PHE A 146 -15.58 1.88 -1.10
C PHE A 146 -16.95 1.96 -1.77
N ALA A 147 -17.06 2.77 -2.81
CA ALA A 147 -18.26 2.81 -3.65
C ALA A 147 -18.57 1.40 -4.20
N PRO A 148 -19.82 0.91 -4.07
CA PRO A 148 -20.15 -0.48 -4.40
C PRO A 148 -20.04 -0.81 -5.88
N ARG A 149 -20.07 0.18 -6.76
CA ARG A 149 -20.02 0.01 -8.22
C ARG A 149 -19.16 1.10 -8.84
N LEU A 150 -17.92 0.74 -9.13
CA LEU A 150 -17.02 1.57 -9.93
C LEU A 150 -16.88 0.96 -11.34
N PRO A 151 -16.83 1.80 -12.38
CA PRO A 151 -16.44 1.32 -13.69
C PRO A 151 -15.00 0.83 -13.65
N PRO A 152 -14.63 -0.21 -14.43
CA PRO A 152 -13.25 -0.64 -14.51
C PRO A 152 -12.40 0.43 -15.21
N LEU A 153 -11.18 0.61 -14.75
CA LEU A 153 -10.13 1.33 -15.46
C LEU A 153 -9.50 0.42 -16.50
N HIS A 154 -8.78 0.98 -17.45
CA HIS A 154 -8.07 0.21 -18.47
C HIS A 154 -6.59 0.58 -18.46
N GLY A 155 -5.71 -0.41 -18.28
CA GLY A 155 -4.26 -0.19 -18.23
C GLY A 155 -3.50 -1.37 -17.66
N TYR A 156 -2.23 -1.15 -17.36
CA TYR A 156 -1.37 -2.16 -16.74
C TYR A 156 -1.65 -2.21 -15.22
N TYR A 157 -1.98 -3.39 -14.71
CA TYR A 157 -2.26 -3.60 -13.29
C TYR A 157 -1.12 -3.07 -12.40
N ILE A 158 0.13 -3.36 -12.75
CA ILE A 158 1.30 -2.97 -11.98
C ILE A 158 1.41 -1.45 -11.81
N ASP A 159 1.00 -0.66 -12.79
CA ASP A 159 1.07 0.80 -12.72
C ASP A 159 0.10 1.33 -11.66
N PHE A 160 -1.12 0.83 -11.61
CA PHE A 160 -2.09 1.23 -10.59
C PHE A 160 -1.72 0.71 -9.21
N SER A 161 -1.27 -0.55 -9.12
CA SER A 161 -0.80 -1.17 -7.87
C SER A 161 0.36 -0.36 -7.27
N LEU A 162 1.43 -0.12 -8.03
CA LEU A 162 2.59 0.66 -7.56
C LEU A 162 2.23 2.12 -7.26
N GLY A 163 1.40 2.73 -8.11
CA GLY A 163 0.99 4.12 -7.93
C GLY A 163 0.25 4.35 -6.62
N VAL A 164 -0.67 3.44 -6.29
CA VAL A 164 -1.48 3.52 -5.07
C VAL A 164 -0.69 3.06 -3.85
N SER A 165 0.04 1.95 -3.93
CA SER A 165 0.79 1.39 -2.79
C SER A 165 1.84 2.36 -2.24
N ASN A 166 2.49 3.17 -3.10
CA ASN A 166 3.41 4.20 -2.65
C ASN A 166 2.73 5.28 -1.79
N LEU A 167 1.51 5.71 -2.16
CA LEU A 167 0.76 6.67 -1.36
C LEU A 167 0.33 6.06 -0.02
N ILE A 168 -0.21 4.84 -0.04
CA ILE A 168 -0.62 4.14 1.18
C ILE A 168 0.59 3.95 2.11
N ARG A 169 1.74 3.53 1.59
CA ARG A 169 2.98 3.37 2.37
C ARG A 169 3.43 4.70 2.98
N ASN A 170 3.36 5.79 2.22
CA ASN A 170 3.70 7.11 2.74
C ASN A 170 2.80 7.51 3.92
N SER A 171 1.50 7.22 3.85
CA SER A 171 0.55 7.43 4.94
C SER A 171 0.87 6.57 6.17
N VAL A 172 1.22 5.29 5.97
CA VAL A 172 1.64 4.39 7.06
C VAL A 172 2.89 4.93 7.76
N GLU A 173 3.92 5.28 6.99
CA GLU A 173 5.17 5.82 7.53
C GLU A 173 4.97 7.17 8.25
N ALA A 174 4.06 8.03 7.77
CA ALA A 174 3.74 9.30 8.43
C ALA A 174 3.11 9.12 9.81
N MET A 175 2.54 7.95 10.08
CA MET A 175 1.89 7.63 11.36
C MET A 175 2.81 6.94 12.37
N GLU A 176 4.08 6.64 12.05
CA GLU A 176 4.98 5.88 12.94
C GLU A 176 5.08 6.51 14.33
N GLU A 177 5.25 7.82 14.41
CA GLU A 177 5.37 8.57 15.67
C GLU A 177 4.07 9.27 16.10
N SER A 178 2.99 9.12 15.34
CA SER A 178 1.72 9.79 15.66
C SER A 178 1.01 9.12 16.83
N PRO A 179 0.37 9.90 17.72
CA PRO A 179 -0.38 9.34 18.85
C PRO A 179 -1.64 8.60 18.40
N GLN A 180 -2.27 9.05 17.34
CA GLN A 180 -3.41 8.40 16.70
C GLN A 180 -2.96 7.83 15.34
N LYS A 181 -3.35 6.59 15.04
CA LYS A 181 -2.91 5.86 13.85
C LYS A 181 -4.14 5.30 13.14
N GLU A 182 -4.76 6.12 12.32
CA GLU A 182 -5.92 5.74 11.53
C GLU A 182 -5.66 6.01 10.04
N LEU A 183 -5.84 4.97 9.22
CA LEU A 183 -5.75 5.03 7.76
C LEU A 183 -7.14 4.77 7.19
N THR A 184 -7.69 5.72 6.44
CA THR A 184 -8.98 5.58 5.77
C THR A 184 -8.81 5.64 4.26
N LEU A 185 -9.33 4.62 3.57
CA LEU A 185 -9.40 4.60 2.11
C LEU A 185 -10.84 4.74 1.68
N THR A 186 -11.10 5.70 0.80
CA THR A 186 -12.43 5.93 0.23
C THR A 186 -12.35 5.93 -1.28
N THR A 187 -13.33 5.33 -1.93
CA THR A 187 -13.50 5.44 -3.39
C THR A 187 -14.87 5.98 -3.72
N GLU A 188 -14.93 6.87 -4.69
CA GLU A 188 -16.18 7.49 -5.13
C GLU A 188 -16.17 7.71 -6.64
N LYS A 189 -17.34 7.54 -7.28
CA LYS A 189 -17.51 7.95 -8.68
C LYS A 189 -18.10 9.36 -8.73
N GLN A 190 -17.38 10.28 -9.34
CA GLN A 190 -17.81 11.67 -9.57
C GLN A 190 -17.84 11.97 -11.07
N GLY A 191 -19.03 11.91 -11.68
CA GLY A 191 -19.19 12.11 -13.11
C GLY A 191 -18.43 11.08 -13.95
N HIS A 192 -17.44 11.53 -14.72
CA HIS A 192 -16.57 10.71 -15.56
C HIS A 192 -15.21 10.42 -14.89
N GLN A 193 -15.13 10.51 -13.58
CA GLN A 193 -13.91 10.24 -12.83
C GLN A 193 -14.20 9.32 -11.65
N ILE A 194 -13.20 8.51 -11.30
CA ILE A 194 -13.12 7.85 -10.01
C ILE A 194 -12.17 8.67 -9.13
N ASN A 195 -12.65 9.00 -7.94
CA ASN A 195 -11.86 9.64 -6.91
C ASN A 195 -11.43 8.58 -5.90
N VAL A 196 -10.13 8.42 -5.69
CA VAL A 196 -9.53 7.64 -4.59
C VAL A 196 -9.04 8.62 -3.56
N GLN A 197 -9.47 8.45 -2.32
CA GLN A 197 -9.02 9.25 -1.19
C GLN A 197 -8.27 8.35 -0.22
N ILE A 198 -7.06 8.76 0.15
CA ILE A 198 -6.22 8.14 1.16
C ILE A 198 -6.03 9.17 2.27
N ARG A 199 -6.59 8.89 3.44
CA ARG A 199 -6.53 9.79 4.60
C ARG A 199 -5.81 9.10 5.75
N ASP A 200 -4.88 9.82 6.37
CA ASP A 200 -4.12 9.37 7.52
C ASP A 200 -4.08 10.43 8.64
N THR A 201 -3.82 9.97 9.85
CA THR A 201 -3.62 10.80 11.04
C THR A 201 -2.13 11.00 11.35
N GLY A 202 -1.30 11.03 10.31
CA GLY A 202 0.14 11.20 10.42
C GLY A 202 0.58 12.64 10.72
N CYS A 203 1.89 12.83 10.73
CA CYS A 203 2.52 14.13 11.03
C CYS A 203 2.27 15.23 9.98
N GLY A 204 1.63 14.88 8.84
CA GLY A 204 1.43 15.80 7.74
C GLY A 204 2.72 16.14 6.98
N LEU A 205 2.67 17.22 6.19
CA LEU A 205 3.79 17.72 5.41
C LEU A 205 4.01 19.21 5.70
N SER A 206 5.26 19.61 5.89
CA SER A 206 5.65 21.01 5.97
C SER A 206 5.30 21.78 4.69
N GLU A 207 5.20 23.09 4.74
CA GLU A 207 4.95 23.92 3.55
C GLU A 207 6.00 23.69 2.46
N GLU A 208 7.26 23.55 2.87
CA GLU A 208 8.36 23.23 1.97
C GLU A 208 8.17 21.86 1.29
N ALA A 209 7.78 20.83 2.07
CA ALA A 209 7.50 19.50 1.53
C ALA A 209 6.31 19.51 0.56
N GLN A 210 5.25 20.30 0.85
CA GLN A 210 4.12 20.45 -0.04
C GLN A 210 4.50 21.06 -1.39
N ALA A 211 5.43 22.03 -1.40
CA ALA A 211 5.91 22.66 -2.65
C ALA A 211 6.73 21.71 -3.54
N HIS A 212 7.19 20.59 -2.97
CA HIS A 212 8.14 19.67 -3.62
C HIS A 212 7.62 18.23 -3.70
N LEU A 213 6.32 18.00 -3.46
CA LEU A 213 5.70 16.69 -3.29
C LEU A 213 6.04 15.65 -4.37
N PHE A 214 6.10 16.06 -5.63
CA PHE A 214 6.38 15.17 -6.76
C PHE A 214 7.74 15.42 -7.41
N ARG A 215 8.66 16.11 -6.69
CA ARG A 215 10.04 16.25 -7.18
C ARG A 215 10.83 14.97 -6.88
N PRO A 216 11.60 14.47 -7.85
CA PRO A 216 12.45 13.31 -7.61
C PRO A 216 13.53 13.67 -6.57
N PHE A 217 13.90 12.70 -5.75
CA PHE A 217 14.92 12.80 -4.71
C PHE A 217 14.62 13.79 -3.57
N PHE A 218 13.42 14.32 -3.51
CA PHE A 218 12.98 15.13 -2.38
C PHE A 218 12.37 14.24 -1.29
N THR A 219 12.92 14.33 -0.09
CA THR A 219 12.40 13.61 1.09
C THR A 219 12.65 14.43 2.35
N THR A 220 11.68 14.41 3.26
CA THR A 220 11.84 14.91 4.65
C THR A 220 12.14 13.77 5.62
N LYS A 221 12.19 12.53 5.15
CA LYS A 221 12.49 11.31 5.90
C LYS A 221 13.99 11.04 5.88
N GLY A 222 14.50 10.28 6.87
CA GLY A 222 15.93 10.02 7.04
C GLY A 222 16.62 9.34 5.84
N ARG A 223 17.93 9.06 5.98
CA ARG A 223 18.85 8.63 4.89
C ARG A 223 18.44 7.37 4.11
N ASN A 224 17.50 6.58 4.61
CA ASN A 224 17.03 5.36 3.96
C ASN A 224 15.88 5.60 2.95
N HIS A 225 15.42 6.84 2.79
CA HIS A 225 14.34 7.21 1.89
C HIS A 225 14.88 8.05 0.73
N PHE A 226 14.77 7.54 -0.48
CA PHE A 226 15.30 8.20 -1.68
C PHE A 226 14.40 9.33 -2.23
N GLY A 227 13.22 9.56 -1.64
CA GLY A 227 12.29 10.59 -2.12
C GLY A 227 11.73 10.34 -3.52
N LEU A 228 11.52 9.08 -3.89
CA LEU A 228 11.09 8.69 -5.24
C LEU A 228 9.65 8.15 -5.29
N GLY A 229 9.04 7.79 -4.16
CA GLY A 229 7.73 7.12 -4.16
C GLY A 229 6.62 7.94 -4.81
N LEU A 230 6.38 9.18 -4.35
CA LEU A 230 5.36 10.06 -4.94
C LEU A 230 5.68 10.45 -6.38
N PHE A 231 6.96 10.72 -6.67
CA PHE A 231 7.41 11.01 -8.03
C PHE A 231 7.08 9.86 -8.99
N ILE A 232 7.36 8.61 -8.59
CA ILE A 232 7.04 7.41 -9.38
C ILE A 232 5.53 7.29 -9.55
N SER A 233 4.74 7.42 -8.47
CA SER A 233 3.27 7.38 -8.56
C SER A 233 2.72 8.38 -9.57
N GLY A 234 3.25 9.59 -9.58
CA GLY A 234 2.89 10.59 -10.58
C GLY A 234 3.28 10.16 -12.00
N ARG A 235 4.51 9.68 -12.21
CA ARG A 235 5.01 9.32 -13.56
C ARG A 235 4.29 8.12 -14.15
N ILE A 236 3.85 7.16 -13.35
CA ILE A 236 3.17 5.95 -13.84
C ILE A 236 1.65 6.12 -13.97
N LEU A 237 1.01 7.01 -13.19
CA LEU A 237 -0.44 7.20 -13.25
C LEU A 237 -0.88 8.36 -14.16
N VAL A 238 -0.05 9.38 -14.38
CA VAL A 238 -0.37 10.50 -15.27
C VAL A 238 -0.67 10.10 -16.72
N PRO A 239 0.00 9.10 -17.33
CA PRO A 239 -0.39 8.61 -18.66
C PRO A 239 -1.84 8.11 -18.74
N TYR A 240 -2.44 7.70 -17.61
CA TYR A 240 -3.86 7.33 -17.51
C TYR A 240 -4.78 8.51 -17.19
N GLY A 241 -4.27 9.74 -17.28
CA GLY A 241 -5.03 10.96 -16.99
C GLY A 241 -5.21 11.25 -15.50
N ALA A 242 -4.45 10.58 -14.63
CA ALA A 242 -4.54 10.81 -13.19
C ALA A 242 -4.14 12.26 -12.82
N SER A 243 -4.90 12.85 -11.90
CA SER A 243 -4.54 14.09 -11.22
C SER A 243 -4.51 13.87 -9.71
N PHE A 244 -3.67 14.66 -9.03
CA PHE A 244 -3.42 14.49 -7.60
C PHE A 244 -3.77 15.78 -6.85
N ARG A 245 -4.35 15.62 -5.66
CA ARG A 245 -4.59 16.70 -4.70
C ARG A 245 -4.11 16.28 -3.31
N TYR A 246 -3.72 17.25 -2.53
CA TYR A 246 -3.25 17.06 -1.17
C TYR A 246 -3.87 18.12 -0.26
N HIS A 247 -4.20 17.72 0.94
CA HIS A 247 -4.66 18.61 2.00
C HIS A 247 -4.21 18.09 3.36
N PHE A 248 -3.82 19.03 4.24
CA PHE A 248 -3.56 18.74 5.64
C PHE A 248 -4.35 19.72 6.49
N GLN A 249 -5.21 19.20 7.35
CA GLN A 249 -6.03 19.98 8.27
C GLN A 249 -6.39 19.15 9.50
N ASN A 250 -6.41 19.82 10.67
CA ASN A 250 -6.82 19.22 11.93
C ASN A 250 -6.06 17.94 12.35
N GLY A 251 -4.78 17.82 11.94
CA GLY A 251 -3.97 16.63 12.21
C GLY A 251 -4.25 15.44 11.29
N GLU A 252 -4.99 15.65 10.21
CA GLU A 252 -5.27 14.64 9.20
C GLU A 252 -4.67 15.05 7.85
N THR A 253 -3.98 14.11 7.21
CA THR A 253 -3.51 14.25 5.84
C THR A 253 -4.49 13.55 4.90
N THR A 254 -4.80 14.17 3.78
CA THR A 254 -5.61 13.54 2.75
C THR A 254 -4.95 13.71 1.39
N PHE A 255 -4.73 12.60 0.70
CA PHE A 255 -4.37 12.54 -0.71
C PHE A 255 -5.56 12.10 -1.54
N TRP A 256 -5.76 12.75 -2.69
CA TRP A 256 -6.72 12.33 -3.70
C TRP A 256 -6.02 11.98 -4.99
N ILE A 257 -6.47 10.90 -5.60
CA ILE A 257 -6.14 10.52 -6.99
C ILE A 257 -7.45 10.56 -7.75
N ASN A 258 -7.55 11.41 -8.78
CA ASN A 258 -8.67 11.40 -9.68
C ASN A 258 -8.26 10.70 -10.97
N LEU A 259 -9.01 9.69 -11.37
CA LEU A 259 -8.78 8.86 -12.54
C LEU A 259 -9.97 8.97 -13.49
N PRO A 260 -9.79 9.38 -14.74
CA PRO A 260 -10.87 9.41 -15.73
C PRO A 260 -11.33 8.00 -16.10
N VAL A 261 -12.62 7.86 -16.43
CA VAL A 261 -13.28 6.61 -16.85
C VAL A 261 -14.10 6.81 -18.12
#